data_42724ed731938104b57e49d69a53f0cf
#
_entry.id   42724ed731938104b57e49d69a53f0cf
#
_cell.length_a   1.000
_cell.length_b   1.000
_cell.length_c   1.000
_cell.angle_alpha   90.00
_cell.angle_beta   90.00
_cell.angle_gamma   90.00
#
_symmetry.space_group_name_H-M   'P 1'
#
loop_
_entity.id
_entity.type
_entity.pdbx_description
1 polymer ?
#
loop_
_entity_poly.entity_id
_entity_poly.type
_entity_poly.pdbx_seq_one_letter_code
_entity_poly.pdbx_strand_id
1 'polypeptide(L)'
;AREVGTPVKLIWSRAEDMQHDIYRPGVSSKFRAAVAADGQVLAWDNVYHEKHEPAEAPVIPYAITAQHIHHTDSPTHLPFGPWRSVDHSQHGFFTEAFFDEVAEAAGEDPYQLRRKLLKDKPRHLKVLDLAAEKAGWGEPIAQGKGRGISLQESFGSLVAQVVDITVTEGKIGVDRVVCAIDAGFAVSPDGVAAQMESGIIYGL
;
A
#
# COMPACT_ATOMS: atom_id res chain seq x y z
N ALA A 1 -7.99 -2.50 -41.15
CA ALA A 1 -9.29 -2.69 -41.81
C ALA A 1 -9.37 -1.95 -43.15
N ARG A 2 -9.00 -0.65 -43.18
CA ARG A 2 -9.08 0.18 -44.39
C ARG A 2 -8.23 -0.39 -45.53
N GLU A 3 -6.98 -0.79 -45.26
CA GLU A 3 -6.05 -1.31 -46.26
C GLU A 3 -6.43 -2.71 -46.81
N VAL A 4 -7.03 -3.55 -45.94
CA VAL A 4 -7.38 -4.93 -46.30
C VAL A 4 -8.86 -5.08 -46.72
N GLY A 5 -9.66 -4.03 -46.62
CA GLY A 5 -11.07 -4.01 -47.03
C GLY A 5 -12.01 -4.89 -46.18
N THR A 6 -11.54 -5.48 -45.10
CA THR A 6 -12.33 -6.38 -44.24
C THR A 6 -12.10 -6.04 -42.76
N PRO A 7 -13.00 -6.47 -41.85
CA PRO A 7 -12.77 -6.33 -40.41
C PRO A 7 -11.45 -6.99 -39.98
N VAL A 8 -10.68 -6.27 -39.15
CA VAL A 8 -9.37 -6.73 -38.64
C VAL A 8 -9.40 -6.66 -37.12
N LYS A 9 -9.00 -7.75 -36.44
CA LYS A 9 -8.68 -7.77 -35.03
C LYS A 9 -7.17 -7.66 -34.88
N LEU A 10 -6.71 -6.56 -34.24
CA LEU A 10 -5.31 -6.34 -33.94
C LEU A 10 -5.12 -6.52 -32.44
N ILE A 11 -4.15 -7.33 -32.05
CA ILE A 11 -3.76 -7.54 -30.65
C ILE A 11 -2.25 -7.30 -30.58
N TRP A 12 -1.86 -6.38 -29.72
CA TRP A 12 -0.46 -6.13 -29.40
C TRP A 12 0.15 -7.33 -28.68
N SER A 13 1.40 -7.63 -28.97
CA SER A 13 2.15 -8.57 -28.14
C SER A 13 2.47 -7.94 -26.78
N ARG A 14 2.74 -8.76 -25.77
CA ARG A 14 3.15 -8.23 -24.45
C ARG A 14 4.42 -7.36 -24.56
N ALA A 15 5.36 -7.70 -25.42
CA ALA A 15 6.56 -6.94 -25.64
C ALA A 15 6.28 -5.55 -26.21
N GLU A 16 5.41 -5.47 -27.22
CA GLU A 16 4.98 -4.19 -27.81
C GLU A 16 4.26 -3.31 -26.78
N ASP A 17 3.32 -3.91 -26.05
CA ASP A 17 2.54 -3.27 -25.00
C ASP A 17 3.45 -2.64 -23.93
N MET A 18 4.41 -3.41 -23.41
CA MET A 18 5.35 -2.95 -22.39
C MET A 18 6.32 -1.87 -22.88
N GLN A 19 6.63 -1.82 -24.17
CA GLN A 19 7.58 -0.86 -24.75
C GLN A 19 6.93 0.45 -25.22
N HIS A 20 5.64 0.43 -25.54
CA HIS A 20 4.97 1.54 -26.25
C HIS A 20 3.73 2.07 -25.55
N ASP A 21 3.33 1.48 -24.43
CA ASP A 21 2.19 1.94 -23.66
C ASP A 21 2.55 3.10 -22.71
N ILE A 22 1.55 3.63 -22.04
CA ILE A 22 1.69 4.72 -21.06
C ILE A 22 2.40 4.24 -19.80
N TYR A 23 3.08 5.17 -19.13
CA TYR A 23 3.79 4.90 -17.89
C TYR A 23 2.87 5.08 -16.66
N ARG A 24 3.18 4.37 -15.57
CA ARG A 24 2.66 4.74 -14.26
C ARG A 24 3.18 6.14 -13.91
N PRO A 25 2.37 7.02 -13.30
CA PRO A 25 2.85 8.33 -12.86
C PRO A 25 4.07 8.22 -11.95
N GLY A 26 5.06 9.07 -12.18
CA GLY A 26 6.17 9.24 -11.25
C GLY A 26 5.74 10.11 -10.07
N VAL A 27 6.04 9.66 -8.85
CA VAL A 27 5.70 10.35 -7.60
C VAL A 27 6.93 10.54 -6.74
N SER A 28 7.02 11.69 -6.10
CA SER A 28 7.99 11.96 -5.03
C SER A 28 7.23 12.46 -3.82
N SER A 29 7.50 11.91 -2.65
CA SER A 29 6.81 12.25 -1.42
C SER A 29 7.79 12.56 -0.31
N LYS A 30 7.51 13.63 0.47
CA LYS A 30 8.27 14.02 1.65
C LYS A 30 7.37 13.98 2.85
N PHE A 31 7.74 13.14 3.81
CA PHE A 31 7.01 12.99 5.06
C PHE A 31 7.74 13.65 6.23
N ARG A 32 6.96 14.10 7.20
CA ARG A 32 7.39 14.51 8.52
C ARG A 32 6.31 14.14 9.52
N ALA A 33 6.70 13.79 10.73
CA ALA A 33 5.78 13.59 11.84
C ALA A 33 6.32 14.25 13.10
N ALA A 34 5.42 14.58 14.01
CA ALA A 34 5.77 15.01 15.34
C ALA A 34 5.28 13.97 16.34
N VAL A 35 6.21 13.49 17.17
CA VAL A 35 5.95 12.53 18.24
C VAL A 35 6.35 13.18 19.56
N ALA A 36 5.46 13.16 20.54
CA ALA A 36 5.72 13.66 21.88
C ALA A 36 6.64 12.69 22.67
N ALA A 37 7.23 13.16 23.76
CA ALA A 37 8.12 12.35 24.58
C ALA A 37 7.43 11.12 25.22
N ASP A 38 6.10 11.11 25.31
CA ASP A 38 5.29 9.99 25.79
C ASP A 38 4.85 9.03 24.68
N GLY A 39 5.35 9.21 23.46
CA GLY A 39 5.02 8.39 22.30
C GLY A 39 3.74 8.80 21.56
N GLN A 40 3.05 9.87 21.99
CA GLN A 40 1.86 10.32 21.27
C GLN A 40 2.23 10.91 19.91
N VAL A 41 1.59 10.46 18.85
CA VAL A 41 1.71 11.05 17.49
C VAL A 41 0.84 12.30 17.42
N LEU A 42 1.49 13.46 17.30
CA LEU A 42 0.84 14.76 17.34
C LEU A 42 0.47 15.30 15.97
N ALA A 43 1.35 15.07 14.98
CA ALA A 43 1.18 15.62 13.65
C ALA A 43 1.72 14.68 12.57
N TRP A 44 1.10 14.79 11.39
CA TRP A 44 1.49 14.11 10.16
C TRP A 44 1.52 15.11 9.02
N ASP A 45 2.62 15.18 8.31
CA ASP A 45 2.81 16.06 7.17
C ASP A 45 3.32 15.25 5.98
N ASN A 46 2.63 15.32 4.86
CA ASN A 46 3.01 14.72 3.60
C ASN A 46 2.88 15.75 2.48
N VAL A 47 4.01 16.13 1.91
CA VAL A 47 4.04 16.93 0.68
C VAL A 47 4.51 16.04 -0.45
N TYR A 48 3.67 15.86 -1.46
CA TYR A 48 3.98 15.01 -2.60
C TYR A 48 3.88 15.77 -3.93
N HIS A 49 4.71 15.33 -4.87
CA HIS A 49 4.82 15.89 -6.21
C HIS A 49 4.40 14.83 -7.22
N GLU A 50 3.32 15.11 -7.92
CA GLU A 50 2.74 14.22 -8.92
C GLU A 50 2.07 15.03 -10.03
N LYS A 51 1.98 14.51 -11.25
CA LYS A 51 1.40 15.24 -12.38
C LYS A 51 -0.11 15.49 -12.26
N HIS A 52 -0.81 14.68 -11.49
CA HIS A 52 -2.24 14.85 -11.20
C HIS A 52 -2.50 14.62 -9.71
N GLU A 53 -3.59 15.15 -9.22
CA GLU A 53 -3.99 14.95 -7.84
C GLU A 53 -4.61 13.54 -7.66
N PRO A 54 -4.01 12.68 -6.83
CA PRO A 54 -4.40 11.27 -6.71
C PRO A 54 -5.62 11.04 -5.79
N ALA A 55 -6.54 11.97 -5.71
CA ALA A 55 -7.78 11.87 -4.95
C ALA A 55 -7.57 11.34 -3.50
N GLU A 56 -7.98 10.10 -3.21
CA GLU A 56 -7.96 9.53 -1.87
C GLU A 56 -6.65 8.80 -1.51
N ALA A 57 -5.78 8.50 -2.48
CA ALA A 57 -4.63 7.61 -2.28
C ALA A 57 -3.64 8.06 -1.17
N PRO A 58 -3.35 9.37 -0.98
CA PRO A 58 -2.47 9.83 0.09
C PRO A 58 -3.16 9.99 1.45
N VAL A 59 -4.49 9.83 1.52
CA VAL A 59 -5.26 10.00 2.76
C VAL A 59 -4.99 8.84 3.71
N ILE A 60 -4.74 9.17 4.99
CA ILE A 60 -4.49 8.18 6.03
C ILE A 60 -5.73 7.92 6.89
N PRO A 61 -6.00 6.66 7.28
CA PRO A 61 -7.13 6.34 8.14
C PRO A 61 -6.89 6.66 9.63
N TYR A 62 -5.68 6.98 10.02
CA TYR A 62 -5.23 7.12 11.39
C TYR A 62 -5.71 8.41 12.04
N ALA A 63 -6.19 8.32 13.29
CA ALA A 63 -6.70 9.45 14.07
C ALA A 63 -5.55 10.32 14.63
N ILE A 64 -4.85 11.02 13.75
CA ILE A 64 -3.83 12.02 14.07
C ILE A 64 -4.47 13.39 13.94
N THR A 65 -4.43 14.21 15.00
CA THR A 65 -5.20 15.45 15.08
C THR A 65 -4.74 16.51 14.07
N ALA A 66 -3.43 16.69 13.92
CA ALA A 66 -2.86 17.65 12.99
C ALA A 66 -2.35 16.92 11.74
N GLN A 67 -3.10 17.02 10.65
CA GLN A 67 -2.71 16.43 9.36
C GLN A 67 -2.58 17.52 8.31
N HIS A 68 -1.48 17.49 7.57
CA HIS A 68 -1.26 18.28 6.37
C HIS A 68 -0.84 17.35 5.24
N ILE A 69 -1.70 17.18 4.27
CA ILE A 69 -1.44 16.35 3.07
C ILE A 69 -1.61 17.29 1.89
N HIS A 70 -0.52 17.54 1.16
CA HIS A 70 -0.46 18.58 0.16
C HIS A 70 0.11 18.11 -1.16
N HIS A 71 -0.67 18.27 -2.22
CA HIS A 71 -0.27 18.02 -3.60
C HIS A 71 0.50 19.20 -4.17
N THR A 72 1.55 18.91 -4.91
CA THR A 72 2.26 19.87 -5.74
C THR A 72 2.39 19.31 -7.14
N ASP A 73 1.95 20.05 -8.13
CA ASP A 73 2.05 19.63 -9.54
C ASP A 73 3.52 19.43 -9.95
N SER A 74 3.75 18.31 -10.64
CA SER A 74 5.05 17.94 -11.19
C SER A 74 4.93 17.72 -12.69
N PRO A 75 4.99 18.79 -13.49
CA PRO A 75 4.80 18.71 -14.93
C PRO A 75 5.87 17.81 -15.57
N THR A 76 5.43 16.88 -16.41
CA THR A 76 6.31 16.01 -17.19
C THR A 76 5.81 15.92 -18.63
N HIS A 77 6.73 15.71 -19.57
CA HIS A 77 6.41 15.44 -20.96
C HIS A 77 6.12 13.95 -21.21
N LEU A 78 6.42 13.07 -20.26
CA LEU A 78 6.18 11.64 -20.41
C LEU A 78 4.68 11.34 -20.41
N PRO A 79 4.20 10.49 -21.32
CA PRO A 79 2.83 10.01 -21.29
C PRO A 79 2.62 9.14 -20.04
N PHE A 80 1.52 9.35 -19.33
CA PHE A 80 1.17 8.55 -18.15
C PHE A 80 -0.31 8.24 -18.16
N GLY A 81 -0.69 7.21 -17.42
CA GLY A 81 -2.09 6.85 -17.24
C GLY A 81 -2.28 5.81 -16.14
N PRO A 82 -3.54 5.44 -15.85
CA PRO A 82 -3.85 4.55 -14.76
C PRO A 82 -3.37 3.12 -15.06
N TRP A 83 -2.66 2.57 -14.10
CA TRP A 83 -2.35 1.15 -14.03
C TRP A 83 -3.22 0.51 -12.94
N ARG A 84 -3.17 -0.83 -12.77
CA ARG A 84 -3.87 -1.52 -11.68
C ARG A 84 -3.50 -0.88 -10.33
N SER A 85 -4.50 -0.62 -9.48
CA SER A 85 -4.43 0.11 -8.20
C SER A 85 -4.22 1.62 -8.30
N VAL A 86 -4.07 2.16 -9.52
CA VAL A 86 -3.86 3.60 -9.76
C VAL A 86 -2.75 4.13 -8.82
N ASP A 87 -3.00 5.19 -8.06
CA ASP A 87 -2.01 5.83 -7.19
C ASP A 87 -1.86 5.14 -5.82
N HIS A 88 -2.80 4.26 -5.45
CA HIS A 88 -2.72 3.51 -4.20
C HIS A 88 -1.49 2.61 -4.10
N SER A 89 -0.90 2.18 -5.22
CA SER A 89 0.31 1.36 -5.21
C SER A 89 1.52 2.09 -4.65
N GLN A 90 1.75 3.35 -5.04
CA GLN A 90 2.87 4.14 -4.55
C GLN A 90 2.56 4.80 -3.21
N HIS A 91 1.38 5.44 -3.07
CA HIS A 91 1.02 6.12 -1.82
C HIS A 91 0.82 5.14 -0.66
N GLY A 92 0.29 3.95 -0.90
CA GLY A 92 0.17 2.91 0.13
C GLY A 92 1.52 2.50 0.68
N PHE A 93 2.51 2.28 -0.19
CA PHE A 93 3.87 1.97 0.21
C PHE A 93 4.51 3.12 1.02
N PHE A 94 4.45 4.34 0.49
CA PHE A 94 5.06 5.50 1.15
C PHE A 94 4.46 5.75 2.54
N THR A 95 3.14 5.71 2.63
CA THR A 95 2.40 5.97 3.86
C THR A 95 2.69 4.93 4.92
N GLU A 96 2.57 3.65 4.58
CA GLU A 96 2.71 2.56 5.54
C GLU A 96 4.17 2.34 5.96
N ALA A 97 5.13 2.56 5.04
CA ALA A 97 6.55 2.52 5.39
C ALA A 97 6.93 3.66 6.35
N PHE A 98 6.48 4.89 6.07
CA PHE A 98 6.74 6.00 6.98
C PHE A 98 6.00 5.87 8.31
N PHE A 99 4.82 5.23 8.32
CA PHE A 99 4.10 4.95 9.56
C PHE A 99 4.91 4.02 10.50
N ASP A 100 5.62 3.06 9.96
CA ASP A 100 6.50 2.19 10.75
C ASP A 100 7.68 2.97 11.36
N GLU A 101 8.26 3.94 10.62
CA GLU A 101 9.28 4.87 11.17
C GLU A 101 8.70 5.72 12.32
N VAL A 102 7.45 6.16 12.19
CA VAL A 102 6.75 6.89 13.26
C VAL A 102 6.51 6.00 14.47
N ALA A 103 6.15 4.73 14.28
CA ALA A 103 5.98 3.77 15.37
C ALA A 103 7.30 3.53 16.13
N GLU A 104 8.40 3.37 15.39
CA GLU A 104 9.74 3.26 16.00
C GLU A 104 10.10 4.52 16.80
N ALA A 105 9.88 5.71 16.25
CA ALA A 105 10.12 6.98 16.93
C ALA A 105 9.24 7.16 18.17
N ALA A 106 8.03 6.61 18.17
CA ALA A 106 7.11 6.60 19.30
C ALA A 106 7.49 5.55 20.37
N GLY A 107 8.41 4.63 20.07
CA GLY A 107 8.74 3.50 20.93
C GLY A 107 7.59 2.51 21.08
N GLU A 108 6.68 2.46 20.10
CA GLU A 108 5.51 1.57 20.10
C GLU A 108 5.63 0.48 19.01
N ASP A 109 5.04 -0.68 19.27
CA ASP A 109 4.85 -1.72 18.26
C ASP A 109 3.96 -1.20 17.11
N PRO A 110 4.35 -1.39 15.83
CA PRO A 110 3.64 -0.81 14.69
C PRO A 110 2.19 -1.31 14.55
N TYR A 111 1.88 -2.53 14.96
CA TYR A 111 0.51 -3.03 15.01
C TYR A 111 -0.30 -2.36 16.13
N GLN A 112 0.27 -2.23 17.33
CA GLN A 112 -0.42 -1.61 18.46
C GLN A 112 -0.68 -0.12 18.21
N LEU A 113 0.28 0.59 17.62
CA LEU A 113 0.08 2.00 17.27
C LEU A 113 -1.05 2.16 16.24
N ARG A 114 -1.09 1.31 15.19
CA ARG A 114 -2.21 1.30 14.24
C ARG A 114 -3.55 1.06 14.93
N ARG A 115 -3.65 0.07 15.81
CA ARG A 115 -4.88 -0.22 16.57
C ARG A 115 -5.34 0.98 17.39
N LYS A 116 -4.42 1.62 18.09
CA LYS A 116 -4.68 2.81 18.93
C LYS A 116 -5.27 3.95 18.12
N LEU A 117 -4.71 4.20 16.93
CA LEU A 117 -5.13 5.29 16.04
C LEU A 117 -6.34 4.94 15.15
N LEU A 118 -6.76 3.69 15.13
CA LEU A 118 -7.94 3.20 14.38
C LEU A 118 -9.13 2.87 15.28
N LYS A 119 -9.11 3.25 16.56
CA LYS A 119 -10.12 2.85 17.56
C LYS A 119 -11.56 3.10 17.12
N ASP A 120 -11.82 4.12 16.32
CA ASP A 120 -13.15 4.51 15.85
C ASP A 120 -13.45 3.98 14.42
N LYS A 121 -12.61 3.06 13.91
CA LYS A 121 -12.72 2.48 12.56
C LYS A 121 -12.83 0.95 12.63
N PRO A 122 -14.01 0.40 12.97
CA PRO A 122 -14.16 -1.03 13.27
C PRO A 122 -13.84 -1.97 12.09
N ARG A 123 -14.11 -1.56 10.84
CA ARG A 123 -13.74 -2.36 9.65
C ARG A 123 -12.23 -2.48 9.50
N HIS A 124 -11.51 -1.38 9.67
CA HIS A 124 -10.04 -1.34 9.60
C HIS A 124 -9.42 -2.21 10.69
N LEU A 125 -9.92 -2.07 11.95
CA LEU A 125 -9.45 -2.88 13.07
C LEU A 125 -9.66 -4.37 12.82
N LYS A 126 -10.83 -4.75 12.33
CA LYS A 126 -11.15 -6.16 12.07
C LYS A 126 -10.18 -6.80 11.06
N VAL A 127 -9.88 -6.10 9.98
CA VAL A 127 -8.96 -6.60 8.93
C VAL A 127 -7.53 -6.65 9.46
N LEU A 128 -7.09 -5.60 10.17
CA LEU A 128 -5.77 -5.51 10.78
C LEU A 128 -5.55 -6.62 11.82
N ASP A 129 -6.51 -6.77 12.74
CA ASP A 129 -6.44 -7.75 13.82
C ASP A 129 -6.45 -9.18 13.27
N LEU A 130 -7.25 -9.46 12.23
CA LEU A 130 -7.29 -10.77 11.59
C LEU A 130 -5.94 -11.13 10.93
N ALA A 131 -5.32 -10.19 10.22
CA ALA A 131 -4.02 -10.42 9.61
C ALA A 131 -2.96 -10.68 10.67
N ALA A 132 -2.92 -9.87 11.72
CA ALA A 132 -1.98 -10.02 12.84
C ALA A 132 -2.16 -11.35 13.58
N GLU A 133 -3.40 -11.75 13.90
CA GLU A 133 -3.72 -13.04 14.54
C GLU A 133 -3.24 -14.22 13.69
N LYS A 134 -3.58 -14.23 12.40
CA LYS A 134 -3.21 -15.33 11.49
C LYS A 134 -1.72 -15.43 11.20
N ALA A 135 -1.01 -14.31 11.34
CA ALA A 135 0.44 -14.26 11.21
C ALA A 135 1.17 -14.65 12.50
N GLY A 136 0.49 -14.68 13.65
CA GLY A 136 1.12 -14.85 14.96
C GLY A 136 1.91 -13.60 15.36
N TRP A 137 1.33 -12.40 15.18
CA TRP A 137 1.98 -11.15 15.58
C TRP A 137 2.27 -11.17 17.08
N GLY A 138 3.49 -10.77 17.45
CA GLY A 138 3.96 -10.80 18.84
C GLY A 138 4.68 -12.10 19.22
N GLU A 139 4.65 -13.14 18.40
CA GLU A 139 5.50 -14.31 18.59
C GLU A 139 6.99 -13.96 18.33
N PRO A 140 7.93 -14.54 19.06
CA PRO A 140 9.36 -14.28 18.88
C PRO A 140 9.79 -14.55 17.44
N ILE A 141 10.61 -13.67 16.91
CA ILE A 141 11.20 -13.79 15.56
C ILE A 141 12.66 -14.24 15.71
N ALA A 142 13.06 -15.24 14.93
CA ALA A 142 14.44 -15.74 14.94
C ALA A 142 15.42 -14.70 14.37
N GLN A 143 16.67 -14.79 14.77
CA GLN A 143 17.74 -13.92 14.25
C GLN A 143 17.85 -14.07 12.72
N GLY A 144 18.03 -12.96 12.03
CA GLY A 144 18.10 -12.89 10.57
C GLY A 144 16.71 -12.88 9.88
N LYS A 145 15.62 -12.88 10.66
CA LYS A 145 14.26 -12.74 10.16
C LYS A 145 13.65 -11.40 10.54
N GLY A 146 12.66 -10.98 9.80
CA GLY A 146 11.87 -9.77 10.06
C GLY A 146 10.39 -10.01 9.78
N ARG A 147 9.54 -9.16 10.35
CA ARG A 147 8.10 -9.16 10.13
C ARG A 147 7.61 -7.72 10.05
N GLY A 148 6.81 -7.44 9.04
CA GLY A 148 6.17 -6.14 8.86
C GLY A 148 4.67 -6.28 8.69
N ILE A 149 3.91 -5.21 9.00
CA ILE A 149 2.46 -5.14 8.86
C ILE A 149 2.07 -3.85 8.16
N SER A 150 1.09 -3.93 7.28
CA SER A 150 0.53 -2.76 6.58
C SER A 150 -0.99 -2.85 6.49
N LEU A 151 -1.64 -1.70 6.32
CA LEU A 151 -3.08 -1.58 6.12
C LEU A 151 -3.37 -0.54 5.05
N GLN A 152 -4.13 -0.91 4.03
CA GLN A 152 -4.51 0.01 2.95
C GLN A 152 -6.03 -0.04 2.71
N GLU A 153 -6.62 1.13 2.56
CA GLU A 153 -7.95 1.31 2.01
C GLU A 153 -7.84 1.78 0.56
N SER A 154 -8.62 1.17 -0.34
CA SER A 154 -8.67 1.55 -1.75
C SER A 154 -10.03 1.21 -2.33
N PHE A 155 -10.71 2.20 -2.90
CA PHE A 155 -12.03 2.04 -3.51
C PHE A 155 -13.04 1.35 -2.58
N GLY A 156 -13.00 1.65 -1.27
CA GLY A 156 -13.90 1.10 -0.26
C GLY A 156 -13.60 -0.33 0.19
N SER A 157 -12.55 -0.96 -0.34
CA SER A 157 -12.02 -2.22 0.15
C SER A 157 -10.85 -1.99 1.10
N LEU A 158 -10.72 -2.83 2.10
CA LEU A 158 -9.68 -2.76 3.13
C LEU A 158 -8.82 -4.01 3.08
N VAL A 159 -7.51 -3.84 3.01
CA VAL A 159 -6.55 -4.95 2.99
C VAL A 159 -5.49 -4.73 4.06
N ALA A 160 -5.26 -5.73 4.92
CA ALA A 160 -4.10 -5.78 5.78
C ALA A 160 -3.19 -6.95 5.38
N GLN A 161 -1.90 -6.72 5.40
CA GLN A 161 -0.91 -7.75 5.10
C GLN A 161 0.15 -7.80 6.20
N VAL A 162 0.57 -9.01 6.54
CA VAL A 162 1.76 -9.28 7.35
C VAL A 162 2.73 -10.08 6.50
N VAL A 163 3.96 -9.62 6.43
CA VAL A 163 5.01 -10.25 5.65
C VAL A 163 6.14 -10.71 6.56
N ASP A 164 6.49 -11.99 6.47
CA ASP A 164 7.67 -12.57 7.10
C ASP A 164 8.81 -12.65 6.09
N ILE A 165 9.99 -12.20 6.47
CA ILE A 165 11.18 -12.19 5.62
C ILE A 165 12.37 -12.84 6.31
N THR A 166 13.31 -13.34 5.51
CA THR A 166 14.66 -13.73 5.94
C THR A 166 15.68 -12.84 5.22
N VAL A 167 16.66 -12.36 5.97
CA VAL A 167 17.79 -11.59 5.41
C VAL A 167 19.06 -12.44 5.54
N THR A 168 19.64 -12.81 4.39
CA THR A 168 20.88 -13.59 4.32
C THR A 168 21.84 -12.92 3.35
N GLU A 169 23.05 -12.60 3.83
CA GLU A 169 24.10 -11.96 3.01
C GLU A 169 23.62 -10.70 2.27
N GLY A 170 22.77 -9.89 2.95
CA GLY A 170 22.21 -8.65 2.37
C GLY A 170 21.09 -8.88 1.34
N LYS A 171 20.65 -10.11 1.13
CA LYS A 171 19.51 -10.45 0.28
C LYS A 171 18.27 -10.70 1.12
N ILE A 172 17.15 -10.14 0.68
CA ILE A 172 15.84 -10.33 1.31
C ILE A 172 15.11 -11.47 0.58
N GLY A 173 14.71 -12.48 1.35
CA GLY A 173 13.78 -13.52 0.90
C GLY A 173 12.43 -13.34 1.60
N VAL A 174 11.34 -13.43 0.86
CA VAL A 174 10.00 -13.44 1.45
C VAL A 174 9.64 -14.87 1.80
N ASP A 175 9.42 -15.13 3.09
CA ASP A 175 9.10 -16.49 3.59
C ASP A 175 7.59 -16.76 3.54
N ARG A 176 6.79 -15.75 3.91
CA ARG A 176 5.34 -15.88 4.06
C ARG A 176 4.66 -14.52 3.95
N VAL A 177 3.47 -14.53 3.35
CA VAL A 177 2.55 -13.37 3.38
C VAL A 177 1.21 -13.84 3.93
N VAL A 178 0.68 -13.15 4.92
CA VAL A 178 -0.67 -13.31 5.42
C VAL A 178 -1.47 -12.08 4.99
N CYS A 179 -2.58 -12.30 4.30
CA CYS A 179 -3.42 -11.23 3.78
C CYS A 179 -4.85 -11.40 4.31
N ALA A 180 -5.41 -10.34 4.87
CA ALA A 180 -6.81 -10.23 5.24
C ALA A 180 -7.46 -9.12 4.42
N ILE A 181 -8.68 -9.35 3.93
CA ILE A 181 -9.43 -8.40 3.11
C ILE A 181 -10.87 -8.25 3.60
N ASP A 182 -11.37 -7.03 3.62
CA ASP A 182 -12.79 -6.67 3.65
C ASP A 182 -13.15 -5.98 2.33
N ALA A 183 -13.71 -6.73 1.40
CA ALA A 183 -14.20 -6.24 0.10
C ALA A 183 -15.71 -5.89 0.15
N GLY A 184 -16.30 -5.79 1.33
CA GLY A 184 -17.74 -5.70 1.50
C GLY A 184 -18.43 -7.02 1.15
N PHE A 185 -19.34 -7.02 0.19
CA PHE A 185 -20.01 -8.25 -0.23
C PHE A 185 -19.21 -8.97 -1.31
N ALA A 186 -18.62 -10.11 -0.97
CA ALA A 186 -17.86 -10.94 -1.90
C ALA A 186 -18.79 -11.83 -2.74
N VAL A 187 -19.09 -11.42 -3.96
CA VAL A 187 -19.90 -12.23 -4.91
C VAL A 187 -19.19 -13.53 -5.27
N SER A 188 -17.87 -13.51 -5.40
CA SER A 188 -17.03 -14.66 -5.69
C SER A 188 -15.84 -14.71 -4.73
N PRO A 189 -15.94 -15.41 -3.60
CA PRO A 189 -14.84 -15.51 -2.63
C PRO A 189 -13.53 -16.03 -3.24
N ASP A 190 -13.60 -17.06 -4.09
CA ASP A 190 -12.42 -17.60 -4.79
C ASP A 190 -11.78 -16.56 -5.73
N GLY A 191 -12.61 -15.76 -6.39
CA GLY A 191 -12.14 -14.64 -7.21
C GLY A 191 -11.44 -13.57 -6.37
N VAL A 192 -11.94 -13.27 -5.18
CA VAL A 192 -11.28 -12.34 -4.25
C VAL A 192 -9.93 -12.89 -3.80
N ALA A 193 -9.86 -14.16 -3.40
CA ALA A 193 -8.62 -14.81 -3.01
C ALA A 193 -7.58 -14.77 -4.14
N ALA A 194 -7.97 -15.16 -5.36
CA ALA A 194 -7.08 -15.11 -6.53
C ALA A 194 -6.57 -13.69 -6.84
N GLN A 195 -7.39 -12.64 -6.63
CA GLN A 195 -6.94 -11.25 -6.80
C GLN A 195 -5.92 -10.85 -5.72
N MET A 196 -6.07 -11.29 -4.48
CA MET A 196 -5.11 -11.02 -3.42
C MET A 196 -3.78 -11.72 -3.68
N GLU A 197 -3.81 -13.01 -3.98
CA GLU A 197 -2.61 -13.81 -4.33
C GLU A 197 -1.87 -13.20 -5.52
N SER A 198 -2.60 -12.83 -6.58
CA SER A 198 -2.04 -12.15 -7.75
C SER A 198 -1.41 -10.81 -7.36
N GLY A 199 -2.10 -9.99 -6.55
CA GLY A 199 -1.59 -8.70 -6.11
C GLY A 199 -0.29 -8.81 -5.32
N ILE A 200 -0.18 -9.81 -4.44
CA ILE A 200 1.02 -10.10 -3.67
C ILE A 200 2.18 -10.49 -4.59
N ILE A 201 1.96 -11.43 -5.51
CA ILE A 201 3.00 -11.89 -6.46
C ILE A 201 3.50 -10.76 -7.36
N TYR A 202 2.61 -9.88 -7.82
CA TYR A 202 3.01 -8.72 -8.65
C TYR A 202 3.69 -7.61 -7.84
N GLY A 203 3.53 -7.57 -6.53
CA GLY A 203 4.20 -6.63 -5.63
C GLY A 203 5.61 -7.03 -5.23
N LEU A 204 5.96 -8.31 -5.37
CA LEU A 204 7.28 -8.89 -5.05
C LEU A 204 8.23 -8.82 -6.25
#